data_a2689603cc34370490854d01bb07b8cc
#
_entry.id   a2689603cc34370490854d01bb07b8cc
#
_cell.length_a   1.000
_cell.length_b   1.000
_cell.length_c   1.000
_cell.angle_alpha   90.00
_cell.angle_beta   90.00
_cell.angle_gamma   90.00
#
_symmetry.space_group_name_H-M   'P 1'
#
loop_
_entity.id
_entity.type
_entity.pdbx_description
1 polymer ?
#
loop_
_entity_poly.entity_id
_entity_poly.type
_entity_poly.pdbx_seq_one_letter_code
_entity_poly.pdbx_strand_id
1 'polypeptide(L)'
;MSLRSTIATPGGKQRYVRRLFATIADRYDLITVVLSYGLDRSWKDRLIALAALQADDRVLDLACGTGDILFRAADRANVAVGLDLTLRMLQLAAAKRRAPLINGDMLALPFASGYFNVVTAGYGLRNVPDLGKAIDEIARVLAPGGRLLSLDFNRPEQAWLRAAYLAYLTIVGSTLGLVLHRDADTYRYIPESIRNYPGAVGVARLLEQRGFEQVRVVPLLGGLMAIHSAVKPGLERVDKKR
;
A
#
# COMPACT_ATOMS: atom_id res chain seq x y z
N MET A 1 -3.90 -16.16 -22.29
CA MET A 1 -4.91 -15.28 -21.66
C MET A 1 -4.33 -13.88 -21.59
N SER A 2 -5.10 -12.83 -21.89
CA SER A 2 -4.61 -11.46 -21.77
C SER A 2 -4.49 -11.06 -20.29
N LEU A 3 -3.60 -10.10 -19.97
CA LEU A 3 -3.48 -9.54 -18.60
C LEU A 3 -4.85 -9.11 -18.06
N ARG A 4 -5.64 -8.40 -18.86
CA ARG A 4 -6.96 -7.91 -18.46
C ARG A 4 -7.93 -9.02 -18.09
N SER A 5 -7.98 -10.11 -18.86
CA SER A 5 -8.84 -11.25 -18.53
C SER A 5 -8.39 -11.97 -17.25
N THR A 6 -7.08 -12.04 -17.00
CA THR A 6 -6.54 -12.67 -15.80
C THR A 6 -6.89 -11.89 -14.52
N ILE A 7 -6.80 -10.54 -14.57
CA ILE A 7 -7.08 -9.69 -13.40
C ILE A 7 -8.55 -9.29 -13.26
N ALA A 8 -9.42 -9.73 -14.15
CA ALA A 8 -10.86 -9.44 -14.12
C ALA A 8 -11.57 -10.15 -12.95
N THR A 9 -11.01 -11.24 -12.44
CA THR A 9 -11.58 -11.95 -11.29
C THR A 9 -10.71 -11.73 -10.04
N PRO A 10 -11.31 -11.66 -8.82
CA PRO A 10 -10.58 -11.48 -7.57
C PRO A 10 -9.45 -12.50 -7.39
N GLY A 11 -9.74 -13.79 -7.53
CA GLY A 11 -8.73 -14.84 -7.41
C GLY A 11 -7.67 -14.82 -8.52
N GLY A 12 -8.04 -14.40 -9.73
CA GLY A 12 -7.10 -14.20 -10.84
C GLY A 12 -6.13 -13.06 -10.54
N LYS A 13 -6.64 -11.90 -10.10
CA LYS A 13 -5.84 -10.74 -9.71
C LYS A 13 -4.86 -11.09 -8.59
N GLN A 14 -5.33 -11.77 -7.53
CA GLN A 14 -4.48 -12.16 -6.41
C GLN A 14 -3.34 -13.08 -6.82
N ARG A 15 -3.63 -14.14 -7.59
CA ARG A 15 -2.58 -15.06 -8.10
C ARG A 15 -1.58 -14.36 -9.01
N TYR A 16 -2.07 -13.46 -9.87
CA TYR A 16 -1.22 -12.68 -10.76
C TYR A 16 -0.29 -11.77 -9.96
N VAL A 17 -0.83 -10.98 -9.03
CA VAL A 17 -0.06 -10.06 -8.16
C VAL A 17 1.01 -10.83 -7.39
N ARG A 18 0.66 -11.94 -6.72
CA ARG A 18 1.63 -12.75 -5.98
C ARG A 18 2.78 -13.25 -6.87
N ARG A 19 2.46 -13.73 -8.09
CA ARG A 19 3.47 -14.20 -9.05
C ARG A 19 4.35 -13.05 -9.55
N LEU A 20 3.75 -11.92 -9.92
CA LEU A 20 4.47 -10.74 -10.39
C LEU A 20 5.49 -10.28 -9.35
N PHE A 21 5.05 -10.06 -8.11
CA PHE A 21 5.93 -9.58 -7.05
C PHE A 21 6.99 -10.60 -6.64
N ALA A 22 6.72 -11.90 -6.75
CA ALA A 22 7.75 -12.93 -6.60
C ALA A 22 8.83 -12.85 -7.70
N THR A 23 8.43 -12.56 -8.94
CA THR A 23 9.36 -12.43 -10.09
C THR A 23 10.25 -11.19 -9.97
N ILE A 24 9.69 -10.05 -9.55
CA ILE A 24 10.42 -8.76 -9.51
C ILE A 24 11.12 -8.50 -8.18
N ALA A 25 10.92 -9.35 -7.16
CA ALA A 25 11.34 -9.11 -5.77
C ALA A 25 12.81 -8.72 -5.64
N ASP A 26 13.72 -9.46 -6.29
CA ASP A 26 15.17 -9.23 -6.17
C ASP A 26 15.65 -7.89 -6.76
N ARG A 27 14.82 -7.25 -7.58
CA ARG A 27 15.10 -5.95 -8.20
C ARG A 27 14.11 -4.87 -7.81
N TYR A 28 13.21 -5.18 -6.87
CA TYR A 28 12.09 -4.31 -6.48
C TYR A 28 12.54 -2.92 -6.03
N ASP A 29 13.56 -2.86 -5.17
CA ASP A 29 14.07 -1.59 -4.64
C ASP A 29 14.63 -0.69 -5.77
N LEU A 30 15.38 -1.26 -6.72
CA LEU A 30 15.89 -0.55 -7.88
C LEU A 30 14.73 -0.01 -8.74
N ILE A 31 13.74 -0.85 -9.02
CA ILE A 31 12.58 -0.50 -9.83
C ILE A 31 11.81 0.64 -9.20
N THR A 32 11.58 0.57 -7.88
CA THR A 32 10.87 1.61 -7.13
C THR A 32 11.61 2.94 -7.20
N VAL A 33 12.94 2.93 -7.05
CA VAL A 33 13.77 4.15 -7.19
C VAL A 33 13.65 4.74 -8.59
N VAL A 34 13.75 3.92 -9.64
CA VAL A 34 13.67 4.39 -11.03
C VAL A 34 12.28 4.96 -11.34
N LEU A 35 11.21 4.25 -11.00
CA LEU A 35 9.84 4.69 -11.27
C LEU A 35 9.41 5.90 -10.45
N SER A 36 10.07 6.17 -9.32
CA SER A 36 9.79 7.31 -8.45
C SER A 36 10.74 8.50 -8.68
N TYR A 37 11.61 8.43 -9.67
CA TYR A 37 12.68 9.42 -9.89
C TYR A 37 13.57 9.65 -8.65
N GLY A 38 13.78 8.60 -7.85
CA GLY A 38 14.52 8.67 -6.59
C GLY A 38 13.74 9.27 -5.41
N LEU A 39 12.50 9.69 -5.60
CA LEU A 39 11.70 10.37 -4.57
C LEU A 39 11.02 9.41 -3.59
N ASP A 40 10.99 8.11 -3.87
CA ASP A 40 10.33 7.08 -3.05
C ASP A 40 10.74 7.16 -1.57
N ARG A 41 12.02 7.33 -1.30
CA ARG A 41 12.55 7.45 0.07
C ARG A 41 11.91 8.64 0.80
N SER A 42 11.88 9.81 0.17
CA SER A 42 11.28 11.03 0.74
C SER A 42 9.77 10.87 0.99
N TRP A 43 9.07 10.17 0.10
CA TRP A 43 7.63 9.93 0.29
C TRP A 43 7.35 8.98 1.45
N LYS A 44 8.16 7.93 1.62
CA LYS A 44 8.07 7.00 2.76
C LYS A 44 8.43 7.71 4.08
N ASP A 45 9.45 8.56 4.08
CA ASP A 45 9.80 9.39 5.24
C ASP A 45 8.65 10.33 5.62
N ARG A 46 7.99 10.95 4.61
CA ARG A 46 6.81 11.79 4.83
C ARG A 46 5.61 11.00 5.35
N LEU A 47 5.38 9.78 4.86
CA LEU A 47 4.32 8.90 5.37
C LEU A 47 4.54 8.61 6.85
N ILE A 48 5.75 8.26 7.25
CA ILE A 48 6.10 7.97 8.64
C ILE A 48 6.01 9.23 9.52
N ALA A 49 6.40 10.41 8.98
CA ALA A 49 6.21 11.67 9.69
C ALA A 49 4.72 11.98 9.94
N LEU A 50 3.86 11.76 8.95
CA LEU A 50 2.41 11.93 9.07
C LEU A 50 1.78 10.91 10.02
N ALA A 51 2.36 9.72 10.15
CA ALA A 51 1.92 8.71 11.10
C ALA A 51 2.10 9.16 12.56
N ALA A 52 2.99 10.13 12.83
CA ALA A 52 3.26 10.70 14.16
C ALA A 52 3.43 9.60 15.23
N LEU A 53 4.27 8.60 14.91
CA LEU A 53 4.46 7.41 15.74
C LEU A 53 4.96 7.77 17.14
N GLN A 54 4.38 7.10 18.13
CA GLN A 54 4.79 7.15 19.52
C GLN A 54 5.54 5.86 19.90
N ALA A 55 6.37 5.91 20.92
CA ALA A 55 7.16 4.76 21.35
C ALA A 55 6.30 3.55 21.75
N ASP A 56 5.11 3.76 22.29
CA ASP A 56 4.16 2.73 22.72
C ASP A 56 3.20 2.27 21.61
N ASP A 57 3.28 2.85 20.40
CA ASP A 57 2.46 2.42 19.27
C ASP A 57 2.81 0.99 18.84
N ARG A 58 1.77 0.25 18.48
CA ARG A 58 1.85 -1.03 17.76
C ARG A 58 1.50 -0.78 16.31
N VAL A 59 2.48 -0.99 15.45
CA VAL A 59 2.40 -0.69 14.02
C VAL A 59 2.27 -1.98 13.21
N LEU A 60 1.38 -1.99 12.23
CA LEU A 60 1.28 -3.02 11.20
C LEU A 60 1.57 -2.39 9.83
N ASP A 61 2.59 -2.89 9.15
CA ASP A 61 2.89 -2.50 7.77
C ASP A 61 2.37 -3.56 6.80
N LEU A 62 1.35 -3.21 6.02
CA LEU A 62 0.68 -4.08 5.05
C LEU A 62 1.32 -3.97 3.67
N ALA A 63 1.47 -5.11 3.00
CA ALA A 63 2.27 -5.24 1.79
C ALA A 63 3.67 -4.66 2.01
N CYS A 64 4.30 -5.06 3.12
CA CYS A 64 5.55 -4.47 3.59
C CYS A 64 6.73 -4.69 2.62
N GLY A 65 6.59 -5.60 1.66
CA GLY A 65 7.61 -5.88 0.65
C GLY A 65 8.96 -6.19 1.26
N THR A 66 9.98 -5.46 0.86
CA THR A 66 11.36 -5.58 1.36
C THR A 66 11.62 -4.82 2.66
N GLY A 67 10.56 -4.30 3.33
CA GLY A 67 10.58 -3.79 4.69
C GLY A 67 10.88 -2.30 4.85
N ASP A 68 10.88 -1.51 3.78
CA ASP A 68 11.29 -0.10 3.84
C ASP A 68 10.47 0.77 4.79
N ILE A 69 9.14 0.65 4.79
CA ILE A 69 8.26 1.38 5.72
C ILE A 69 8.31 0.73 7.09
N LEU A 70 8.27 -0.60 7.14
CA LEU A 70 8.36 -1.39 8.37
C LEU A 70 9.56 -0.99 9.23
N PHE A 71 10.75 -0.90 8.63
CA PHE A 71 11.97 -0.60 9.39
C PHE A 71 12.00 0.84 9.89
N ARG A 72 11.48 1.80 9.12
CA ARG A 72 11.30 3.18 9.57
C ARG A 72 10.31 3.29 10.75
N ALA A 73 9.28 2.46 10.74
CA ALA A 73 8.34 2.38 11.87
C ALA A 73 9.00 1.75 13.09
N ALA A 74 9.76 0.67 12.92
CA ALA A 74 10.46 -0.03 13.98
C ALA A 74 11.56 0.82 14.67
N ASP A 75 12.03 1.88 14.00
CA ASP A 75 12.97 2.85 14.62
C ASP A 75 12.26 3.82 15.58
N ARG A 76 10.92 3.84 15.62
CA ARG A 76 10.12 4.82 16.37
C ARG A 76 9.07 4.21 17.29
N ALA A 77 8.69 2.95 17.08
CA ALA A 77 7.67 2.25 17.84
C ALA A 77 8.23 0.93 18.41
N ASN A 78 7.81 0.55 19.60
CA ASN A 78 8.26 -0.69 20.25
C ASN A 78 7.84 -1.95 19.48
N VAL A 79 6.70 -1.92 18.79
CA VAL A 79 6.17 -3.04 18.04
C VAL A 79 5.89 -2.60 16.61
N ALA A 80 6.60 -3.20 15.66
CA ALA A 80 6.32 -3.07 14.24
C ALA A 80 6.30 -4.45 13.60
N VAL A 81 5.19 -4.79 12.96
CA VAL A 81 4.97 -6.09 12.31
C VAL A 81 4.75 -5.86 10.82
N GLY A 82 5.44 -6.61 9.97
CA GLY A 82 5.25 -6.59 8.52
C GLY A 82 4.40 -7.77 8.05
N LEU A 83 3.45 -7.50 7.17
CA LEU A 83 2.69 -8.54 6.48
C LEU A 83 2.80 -8.36 4.96
N ASP A 84 3.12 -9.45 4.26
CA ASP A 84 3.13 -9.46 2.79
C ASP A 84 2.58 -10.78 2.24
N LEU A 85 1.92 -10.71 1.10
CA LEU A 85 1.38 -11.87 0.39
C LEU A 85 2.49 -12.71 -0.24
N THR A 86 3.66 -12.12 -0.51
CA THR A 86 4.77 -12.69 -1.28
C THR A 86 5.91 -13.10 -0.37
N LEU A 87 6.09 -14.41 -0.17
CA LEU A 87 7.12 -14.94 0.71
C LEU A 87 8.54 -14.46 0.32
N ARG A 88 8.84 -14.33 -1.00
CA ARG A 88 10.15 -13.85 -1.45
C ARG A 88 10.45 -12.43 -0.96
N MET A 89 9.46 -11.54 -0.93
CA MET A 89 9.59 -10.20 -0.36
C MET A 89 9.99 -10.24 1.12
N LEU A 90 9.33 -11.09 1.91
CA LEU A 90 9.63 -11.24 3.34
C LEU A 90 11.03 -11.83 3.58
N GLN A 91 11.49 -12.76 2.74
CA GLN A 91 12.87 -13.27 2.80
C GLN A 91 13.90 -12.17 2.59
N LEU A 92 13.65 -11.27 1.62
CA LEU A 92 14.52 -10.12 1.37
C LEU A 92 14.48 -9.11 2.51
N ALA A 93 13.31 -8.85 3.09
CA ALA A 93 13.16 -8.01 4.27
C ALA A 93 13.94 -8.61 5.47
N ALA A 94 13.78 -9.90 5.75
CA ALA A 94 14.49 -10.61 6.81
C ALA A 94 16.02 -10.59 6.64
N ALA A 95 16.49 -10.62 5.40
CA ALA A 95 17.92 -10.52 5.09
C ALA A 95 18.47 -9.10 5.37
N LYS A 96 17.66 -8.05 5.25
CA LYS A 96 18.07 -6.66 5.54
C LYS A 96 18.12 -6.38 7.05
N ARG A 97 17.07 -6.78 7.78
CA ARG A 97 16.94 -6.51 9.22
C ARG A 97 15.94 -7.48 9.87
N ARG A 98 16.23 -7.89 11.12
CA ARG A 98 15.28 -8.66 11.93
C ARG A 98 14.05 -7.82 12.27
N ALA A 99 12.86 -8.37 11.97
CA ALA A 99 11.56 -7.84 12.35
C ALA A 99 10.53 -8.98 12.39
N PRO A 100 9.43 -8.86 13.12
CA PRO A 100 8.29 -9.76 13.00
C PRO A 100 7.69 -9.66 11.59
N LEU A 101 7.71 -10.76 10.83
CA LEU A 101 7.23 -10.84 9.45
C LEU A 101 6.23 -11.97 9.31
N ILE A 102 5.09 -11.70 8.66
CA ILE A 102 3.98 -12.64 8.49
C ILE A 102 3.65 -12.74 7.00
N ASN A 103 3.69 -13.97 6.46
CA ASN A 103 3.19 -14.23 5.13
C ASN A 103 1.67 -14.39 5.19
N GLY A 104 0.93 -13.41 4.66
CA GLY A 104 -0.52 -13.34 4.80
C GLY A 104 -1.19 -12.45 3.77
N ASP A 105 -2.52 -12.51 3.77
CA ASP A 105 -3.38 -11.72 2.91
C ASP A 105 -4.02 -10.58 3.71
N MET A 106 -3.93 -9.34 3.20
CA MET A 106 -4.59 -8.21 3.86
C MET A 106 -6.11 -8.24 3.76
N LEU A 107 -6.70 -9.16 2.98
CA LEU A 107 -8.14 -9.42 2.97
C LEU A 107 -8.61 -10.34 4.10
N ALA A 108 -7.69 -10.92 4.88
CA ALA A 108 -7.97 -11.81 6.01
C ALA A 108 -6.79 -11.74 6.99
N LEU A 109 -6.72 -10.66 7.75
CA LEU A 109 -5.60 -10.37 8.63
C LEU A 109 -5.58 -11.31 9.85
N PRO A 110 -4.47 -12.02 10.12
CA PRO A 110 -4.38 -12.99 11.22
C PRO A 110 -4.12 -12.32 12.57
N PHE A 111 -4.81 -11.22 12.85
CA PHE A 111 -4.66 -10.44 14.07
C PHE A 111 -5.99 -10.22 14.77
N ALA A 112 -5.94 -10.04 16.09
CA ALA A 112 -7.09 -9.66 16.87
C ALA A 112 -7.63 -8.27 16.49
N SER A 113 -8.93 -8.06 16.65
CA SER A 113 -9.56 -6.76 16.47
C SER A 113 -9.00 -5.76 17.49
N GLY A 114 -8.77 -4.52 17.03
CA GLY A 114 -8.34 -3.42 17.89
C GLY A 114 -6.91 -3.55 18.44
N TYR A 115 -6.05 -4.36 17.82
CA TYR A 115 -4.70 -4.60 18.31
C TYR A 115 -3.70 -3.50 17.96
N PHE A 116 -3.77 -2.91 16.78
CA PHE A 116 -2.79 -1.96 16.28
C PHE A 116 -3.23 -0.50 16.48
N ASN A 117 -2.28 0.37 16.82
CA ASN A 117 -2.49 1.81 16.92
C ASN A 117 -2.31 2.48 15.55
N VAL A 118 -1.43 1.93 14.71
CA VAL A 118 -1.15 2.46 13.37
C VAL A 118 -1.08 1.31 12.37
N VAL A 119 -1.72 1.49 11.22
CA VAL A 119 -1.57 0.64 10.03
C VAL A 119 -0.98 1.48 8.91
N THR A 120 0.09 0.99 8.28
CA THR A 120 0.69 1.57 7.09
C THR A 120 0.51 0.65 5.88
N ALA A 121 0.45 1.22 4.68
CA ALA A 121 0.46 0.47 3.43
C ALA A 121 1.14 1.27 2.32
N GLY A 122 2.31 0.82 1.85
CA GLY A 122 3.02 1.42 0.73
C GLY A 122 2.81 0.63 -0.56
N TYR A 123 2.20 1.24 -1.58
CA TYR A 123 1.96 0.64 -2.90
C TYR A 123 1.14 -0.68 -2.89
N GLY A 124 0.42 -0.94 -1.78
CA GLY A 124 -0.29 -2.19 -1.56
C GLY A 124 -1.75 -2.15 -1.95
N LEU A 125 -2.47 -1.06 -1.61
CA LEU A 125 -3.94 -1.01 -1.71
C LEU A 125 -4.47 -1.15 -3.14
N ARG A 126 -3.79 -0.63 -4.15
CA ARG A 126 -4.23 -0.79 -5.54
C ARG A 126 -4.13 -2.23 -6.05
N ASN A 127 -3.34 -3.07 -5.38
CA ASN A 127 -3.05 -4.44 -5.79
C ASN A 127 -4.06 -5.46 -5.25
N VAL A 128 -4.86 -5.10 -4.23
CA VAL A 128 -5.87 -6.01 -3.70
C VAL A 128 -7.00 -6.23 -4.70
N PRO A 129 -7.60 -7.42 -4.73
CA PRO A 129 -8.76 -7.67 -5.55
C PRO A 129 -10.02 -6.96 -5.08
N ASP A 130 -10.16 -6.75 -3.77
CA ASP A 130 -11.28 -6.08 -3.11
C ASP A 130 -10.76 -5.04 -2.11
N LEU A 131 -10.78 -3.77 -2.53
CA LEU A 131 -10.30 -2.66 -1.71
C LEU A 131 -11.20 -2.41 -0.50
N GLY A 132 -12.51 -2.64 -0.66
CA GLY A 132 -13.47 -2.49 0.42
C GLY A 132 -13.19 -3.45 1.56
N LYS A 133 -13.06 -4.72 1.23
CA LYS A 133 -12.72 -5.76 2.21
C LYS A 133 -11.36 -5.52 2.88
N ALA A 134 -10.37 -5.02 2.14
CA ALA A 134 -9.08 -4.65 2.72
C ALA A 134 -9.23 -3.54 3.76
N ILE A 135 -10.02 -2.50 3.46
CA ILE A 135 -10.29 -1.40 4.40
C ILE A 135 -11.09 -1.89 5.62
N ASP A 136 -12.04 -2.80 5.44
CA ASP A 136 -12.81 -3.39 6.54
C ASP A 136 -11.89 -4.19 7.50
N GLU A 137 -10.94 -4.97 6.98
CA GLU A 137 -9.95 -5.68 7.78
C GLU A 137 -8.97 -4.73 8.48
N ILE A 138 -8.54 -3.66 7.80
CA ILE A 138 -7.73 -2.60 8.41
C ILE A 138 -8.50 -1.95 9.57
N ALA A 139 -9.76 -1.58 9.35
CA ALA A 139 -10.61 -1.01 10.39
C ALA A 139 -10.79 -1.97 11.57
N ARG A 140 -10.93 -3.27 11.29
CA ARG A 140 -11.08 -4.30 12.34
C ARG A 140 -9.85 -4.39 13.24
N VAL A 141 -8.66 -4.43 12.67
CA VAL A 141 -7.42 -4.60 13.44
C VAL A 141 -6.93 -3.32 14.11
N LEU A 142 -7.35 -2.14 13.64
CA LEU A 142 -7.07 -0.86 14.28
C LEU A 142 -7.81 -0.73 15.61
N ALA A 143 -7.10 -0.25 16.63
CA ALA A 143 -7.70 0.19 17.88
C ALA A 143 -8.62 1.42 17.65
N PRO A 144 -9.60 1.67 18.54
CA PRO A 144 -10.31 2.95 18.54
C PRO A 144 -9.32 4.12 18.63
N GLY A 145 -9.50 5.14 17.78
CA GLY A 145 -8.55 6.25 17.63
C GLY A 145 -7.28 5.90 16.84
N GLY A 146 -7.16 4.66 16.35
CA GLY A 146 -6.03 4.22 15.54
C GLY A 146 -5.99 4.87 14.16
N ARG A 147 -4.82 4.91 13.55
CA ARG A 147 -4.53 5.67 12.32
C ARG A 147 -4.18 4.74 11.17
N LEU A 148 -4.75 5.02 9.99
CA LEU A 148 -4.34 4.43 8.72
C LEU A 148 -3.53 5.44 7.92
N LEU A 149 -2.37 5.03 7.41
CA LEU A 149 -1.56 5.80 6.44
C LEU A 149 -1.33 4.92 5.20
N SER A 150 -1.64 5.43 4.01
CA SER A 150 -1.31 4.70 2.78
C SER A 150 -0.63 5.61 1.77
N LEU A 151 0.37 5.10 1.08
CA LEU A 151 1.06 5.73 -0.04
C LEU A 151 0.82 4.89 -1.29
N ASP A 152 0.25 5.47 -2.33
CA ASP A 152 0.05 4.73 -3.59
C ASP A 152 0.05 5.66 -4.81
N PHE A 153 0.11 5.07 -5.99
CA PHE A 153 -0.14 5.76 -7.24
C PHE A 153 -1.53 6.36 -7.24
N ASN A 154 -1.64 7.57 -7.76
CA ASN A 154 -2.93 8.18 -7.98
C ASN A 154 -3.38 8.00 -9.44
N ARG A 155 -4.67 8.14 -9.66
CA ARG A 155 -5.30 8.24 -10.97
C ARG A 155 -5.72 9.69 -11.20
N PRO A 156 -4.96 10.49 -11.96
CA PRO A 156 -5.31 11.89 -12.21
C PRO A 156 -6.72 12.04 -12.79
N GLU A 157 -7.45 13.04 -12.34
CA GLU A 157 -8.82 13.32 -12.84
C GLU A 157 -8.80 13.88 -14.24
N GLN A 158 -7.82 14.75 -14.55
CA GLN A 158 -7.67 15.34 -15.88
C GLN A 158 -7.31 14.26 -16.91
N ALA A 159 -8.15 14.12 -17.93
CA ALA A 159 -8.04 13.05 -18.91
C ALA A 159 -6.71 13.08 -19.68
N TRP A 160 -6.23 14.27 -20.06
CA TRP A 160 -4.97 14.44 -20.77
C TRP A 160 -3.75 14.07 -19.90
N LEU A 161 -3.74 14.53 -18.63
CA LEU A 161 -2.67 14.19 -17.68
C LEU A 161 -2.64 12.70 -17.40
N ARG A 162 -3.81 12.10 -17.18
CA ARG A 162 -3.95 10.65 -17.02
C ARG A 162 -3.43 9.88 -18.22
N ALA A 163 -3.77 10.31 -19.44
CA ALA A 163 -3.31 9.67 -20.68
C ALA A 163 -1.79 9.74 -20.79
N ALA A 164 -1.20 10.92 -20.60
CA ALA A 164 0.25 11.13 -20.63
C ALA A 164 0.97 10.30 -19.56
N TYR A 165 0.44 10.28 -18.34
CA TYR A 165 1.01 9.51 -17.25
C TYR A 165 0.98 8.00 -17.50
N LEU A 166 -0.15 7.47 -17.97
CA LEU A 166 -0.26 6.05 -18.28
C LEU A 166 0.62 5.66 -19.48
N ALA A 167 0.75 6.54 -20.49
CA ALA A 167 1.68 6.32 -21.60
C ALA A 167 3.13 6.28 -21.12
N TYR A 168 3.54 7.24 -20.29
CA TYR A 168 4.85 7.26 -19.65
C TYR A 168 5.13 5.96 -18.88
N LEU A 169 4.24 5.55 -17.97
CA LEU A 169 4.41 4.32 -17.20
C LEU A 169 4.45 3.07 -18.09
N THR A 170 3.72 3.06 -19.21
CA THR A 170 3.76 1.97 -20.17
C THR A 170 5.12 1.89 -20.86
N ILE A 171 5.64 3.01 -21.36
CA ILE A 171 6.93 3.06 -22.05
C ILE A 171 8.06 2.69 -21.11
N VAL A 172 8.17 3.38 -19.98
CA VAL A 172 9.24 3.14 -18.99
C VAL A 172 9.14 1.74 -18.41
N GLY A 173 7.93 1.29 -18.06
CA GLY A 173 7.70 -0.06 -17.55
C GLY A 173 8.09 -1.13 -18.57
N SER A 174 7.69 -1.00 -19.84
CA SER A 174 8.07 -1.96 -20.87
C SER A 174 9.58 -2.00 -21.11
N THR A 175 10.24 -0.84 -21.10
CA THR A 175 11.70 -0.76 -21.25
C THR A 175 12.40 -1.45 -20.07
N LEU A 176 11.98 -1.17 -18.83
CA LEU A 176 12.52 -1.83 -17.65
C LEU A 176 12.27 -3.34 -17.65
N GLY A 177 11.07 -3.76 -18.06
CA GLY A 177 10.72 -5.18 -18.20
C GLY A 177 11.67 -5.90 -19.17
N LEU A 178 11.88 -5.30 -20.34
CA LEU A 178 12.78 -5.85 -21.35
C LEU A 178 14.23 -5.94 -20.85
N VAL A 179 14.74 -4.86 -20.25
CA VAL A 179 16.14 -4.78 -19.79
C VAL A 179 16.39 -5.69 -18.58
N LEU A 180 15.46 -5.71 -17.61
CA LEU A 180 15.68 -6.40 -16.34
C LEU A 180 15.22 -7.87 -16.35
N HIS A 181 14.20 -8.19 -17.14
CA HIS A 181 13.55 -9.51 -17.13
C HIS A 181 13.43 -10.15 -18.51
N ARG A 182 13.90 -9.47 -19.58
CA ARG A 182 13.72 -9.87 -20.99
C ARG A 182 12.25 -10.08 -21.39
N ASP A 183 11.36 -9.39 -20.67
CA ASP A 183 9.92 -9.44 -20.89
C ASP A 183 9.32 -8.03 -20.71
N ALA A 184 8.92 -7.41 -21.82
CA ALA A 184 8.34 -6.07 -21.81
C ALA A 184 6.98 -5.99 -21.08
N ASP A 185 6.31 -7.12 -20.90
CA ASP A 185 4.98 -7.18 -20.27
C ASP A 185 5.04 -7.22 -18.73
N THR A 186 6.20 -7.50 -18.15
CA THR A 186 6.39 -7.63 -16.69
C THR A 186 5.80 -6.43 -15.93
N TYR A 187 6.02 -5.20 -16.39
CA TYR A 187 5.53 -3.99 -15.69
C TYR A 187 4.27 -3.38 -16.30
N ARG A 188 3.67 -3.98 -17.34
CA ARG A 188 2.37 -3.54 -17.89
C ARG A 188 1.24 -3.59 -16.87
N TYR A 189 1.41 -4.35 -15.81
CA TYR A 189 0.48 -4.37 -14.69
C TYR A 189 0.34 -3.00 -14.02
N ILE A 190 1.41 -2.19 -13.93
CA ILE A 190 1.38 -0.90 -13.22
C ILE A 190 0.34 0.04 -13.84
N PRO A 191 0.41 0.42 -15.14
CA PRO A 191 -0.63 1.27 -15.74
C PRO A 191 -2.01 0.62 -15.72
N GLU A 192 -2.12 -0.71 -15.85
CA GLU A 192 -3.42 -1.39 -15.81
C GLU A 192 -4.03 -1.37 -14.40
N SER A 193 -3.23 -1.55 -13.34
CA SER A 193 -3.71 -1.44 -11.96
C SER A 193 -4.20 -0.02 -11.63
N ILE A 194 -3.51 1.02 -12.15
CA ILE A 194 -3.92 2.43 -11.96
C ILE A 194 -5.23 2.73 -12.70
N ARG A 195 -5.44 2.17 -13.90
CA ARG A 195 -6.72 2.34 -14.63
C ARG A 195 -7.92 1.85 -13.84
N ASN A 196 -7.74 0.74 -13.11
CA ASN A 196 -8.79 0.08 -12.34
C ASN A 196 -8.86 0.57 -10.88
N TYR A 197 -7.96 1.47 -10.48
CA TYR A 197 -7.92 2.02 -9.13
C TYR A 197 -8.81 3.26 -9.04
N PRO A 198 -9.57 3.46 -7.94
CA PRO A 198 -10.48 4.59 -7.83
C PRO A 198 -9.79 5.96 -7.74
N GLY A 199 -8.46 5.98 -7.59
CA GLY A 199 -7.67 7.19 -7.39
C GLY A 199 -7.79 7.74 -5.97
N ALA A 200 -7.05 8.80 -5.67
CA ALA A 200 -6.95 9.32 -4.31
C ALA A 200 -8.29 9.77 -3.75
N VAL A 201 -9.09 10.47 -4.54
CA VAL A 201 -10.43 10.93 -4.12
C VAL A 201 -11.38 9.75 -3.89
N GLY A 202 -11.33 8.73 -4.75
CA GLY A 202 -12.14 7.54 -4.59
C GLY A 202 -11.79 6.72 -3.36
N VAL A 203 -10.49 6.61 -3.03
CA VAL A 203 -10.02 5.95 -1.80
C VAL A 203 -10.47 6.73 -0.57
N ALA A 204 -10.35 8.07 -0.57
CA ALA A 204 -10.81 8.90 0.53
C ALA A 204 -12.31 8.70 0.82
N ARG A 205 -13.16 8.77 -0.22
CA ARG A 205 -14.59 8.49 -0.09
C ARG A 205 -14.87 7.08 0.44
N LEU A 206 -14.11 6.09 0.00
CA LEU A 206 -14.27 4.72 0.45
C LEU A 206 -13.91 4.56 1.94
N LEU A 207 -12.90 5.28 2.43
CA LEU A 207 -12.54 5.34 3.85
C LEU A 207 -13.66 5.99 4.67
N GLU A 208 -14.19 7.14 4.22
CA GLU A 208 -15.31 7.84 4.87
C GLU A 208 -16.56 6.94 4.94
N GLN A 209 -16.90 6.26 3.84
CA GLN A 209 -18.05 5.33 3.79
C GLN A 209 -17.90 4.15 4.75
N ARG A 210 -16.68 3.82 5.18
CA ARG A 210 -16.39 2.77 6.16
C ARG A 210 -16.15 3.30 7.57
N GLY A 211 -16.56 4.55 7.81
CA GLY A 211 -16.57 5.15 9.13
C GLY A 211 -15.21 5.67 9.59
N PHE A 212 -14.23 5.80 8.69
CA PHE A 212 -13.01 6.54 9.05
C PHE A 212 -13.30 8.03 9.08
N GLU A 213 -12.69 8.71 10.03
CA GLU A 213 -12.75 10.16 10.23
C GLU A 213 -11.43 10.82 9.88
N GLN A 214 -11.46 12.17 9.82
CA GLN A 214 -10.27 12.98 9.54
C GLN A 214 -9.51 12.53 8.29
N VAL A 215 -10.22 12.05 7.28
CA VAL A 215 -9.63 11.57 6.04
C VAL A 215 -8.97 12.73 5.31
N ARG A 216 -7.66 12.62 5.09
CA ARG A 216 -6.84 13.62 4.38
C ARG A 216 -6.11 12.97 3.23
N VAL A 217 -6.02 13.71 2.14
CA VAL A 217 -5.22 13.34 0.96
C VAL A 217 -4.08 14.33 0.81
N VAL A 218 -2.86 13.84 0.84
CA VAL A 218 -1.65 14.64 0.60
C VAL A 218 -1.12 14.29 -0.78
N PRO A 219 -1.31 15.17 -1.78
CA PRO A 219 -0.80 14.94 -3.12
C PRO A 219 0.72 15.03 -3.16
N LEU A 220 1.34 14.17 -3.96
CA LEU A 220 2.76 14.11 -4.23
C LEU A 220 3.00 14.13 -5.74
N LEU A 221 4.15 14.63 -6.16
CA LEU A 221 4.54 14.70 -7.57
C LEU A 221 3.41 15.28 -8.46
N GLY A 222 2.91 16.46 -8.10
CA GLY A 222 1.82 17.09 -8.87
C GLY A 222 0.51 16.33 -8.89
N GLY A 223 0.28 15.43 -7.93
CA GLY A 223 -0.93 14.61 -7.84
C GLY A 223 -0.86 13.26 -8.57
N LEU A 224 0.31 12.85 -9.06
CA LEU A 224 0.51 11.52 -9.64
C LEU A 224 0.64 10.41 -8.58
N MET A 225 0.96 10.81 -7.36
CA MET A 225 1.02 9.96 -6.17
C MET A 225 0.22 10.63 -5.05
N ALA A 226 -0.21 9.86 -4.06
CA ALA A 226 -0.91 10.40 -2.91
C ALA A 226 -0.60 9.61 -1.63
N ILE A 227 -0.55 10.34 -0.50
CA ILE A 227 -0.65 9.74 0.82
C ILE A 227 -2.06 9.99 1.34
N HIS A 228 -2.72 8.94 1.82
CA HIS A 228 -3.94 9.05 2.62
C HIS A 228 -3.58 8.94 4.10
N SER A 229 -4.25 9.73 4.91
CA SER A 229 -4.27 9.63 6.36
C SER A 229 -5.72 9.60 6.82
N ALA A 230 -6.08 8.66 7.68
CA ALA A 230 -7.42 8.52 8.21
C ALA A 230 -7.37 7.99 9.65
N VAL A 231 -8.37 8.31 10.45
CA VAL A 231 -8.48 7.89 11.85
C VAL A 231 -9.71 7.00 12.00
N LYS A 232 -9.55 5.85 12.66
CA LYS A 232 -10.70 5.07 13.11
C LYS A 232 -11.35 5.78 14.30
N PRO A 233 -12.68 5.98 14.33
CA PRO A 233 -13.35 6.62 15.45
C PRO A 233 -12.95 6.04 16.80
N GLY A 234 -12.81 6.90 17.80
CA GLY A 234 -12.69 6.49 19.19
C GLY A 234 -13.98 5.83 19.67
N LEU A 235 -13.89 5.11 20.78
CA LEU A 235 -15.11 4.69 21.48
C LEU A 235 -15.80 5.97 21.96
N GLU A 236 -17.06 6.20 21.55
CA GLU A 236 -17.88 7.23 22.17
C GLU A 236 -17.90 7.01 23.67
N ARG A 237 -17.49 8.02 24.43
CA ARG A 237 -17.77 8.01 25.87
C ARG A 237 -19.29 8.06 25.99
N VAL A 238 -19.88 6.91 26.32
CA VAL A 238 -21.26 6.90 26.77
C VAL A 238 -21.28 7.76 28.02
N ASP A 239 -21.64 9.03 27.87
CA ASP A 239 -21.94 9.90 28.99
C ASP A 239 -23.08 9.23 29.79
N LYS A 240 -22.71 8.57 30.87
CA LYS A 240 -23.65 8.15 31.89
C LYS A 240 -24.20 9.43 32.52
N LYS A 241 -25.16 10.08 31.85
CA LYS A 241 -26.06 11.01 32.53
C LYS A 241 -26.90 10.17 33.50
N ARG A 242 -26.53 10.19 34.75
CA ARG A 242 -27.41 9.93 35.89
C ARG A 242 -28.08 11.23 36.30
#